data_d87c111021a0246bf6c72085b925bb1b
#
_entry.id   d87c111021a0246bf6c72085b925bb1b
#
_cell.length_a   1.000
_cell.length_b   1.000
_cell.length_c   1.000
_cell.angle_alpha   90.00
_cell.angle_beta   90.00
_cell.angle_gamma   90.00
#
_symmetry.space_group_name_H-M   'P 1'
#
loop_
_entity.id
_entity.type
_entity.pdbx_description
1 polymer ?
#
loop_
_entity_poly.entity_id
_entity_poly.type
_entity_poly.pdbx_seq_one_letter_code
_entity_poly.pdbx_strand_id
1 'polypeptide(L)'
;MDYSYAVEANYASNGTRDNVLIVQADIYAMPFRSGYFDKVFCFGVLQHTPNVRLAFLTLPPMLKPGGELVVDVYKKTFFRTCLATKYYARKLTRNMQPVQLYQLTRRWVDFVWPISLLLSRIPRIGPILNWRLLIPDYSVVGLRGNILKEWAYLDIFDMLAPRYDSPQTIDTLQKWFQEAGMADVVVHYGYNGIEGRGKRAFPVKEKAIATHQEALKLLI
;
A
#
# COMPACT_ATOMS: atom_id res chain seq x y z
N MET A 1 3.92 12.15 0.18
CA MET A 1 2.64 12.61 0.74
C MET A 1 2.11 11.54 1.69
N ASP A 2 1.58 11.92 2.84
CA ASP A 2 0.92 11.04 3.81
C ASP A 2 -0.22 11.81 4.48
N TYR A 3 -1.25 11.11 4.95
CA TYR A 3 -2.38 11.68 5.67
C TYR A 3 -2.07 11.91 7.15
N SER A 4 -1.25 11.05 7.72
CA SER A 4 -0.96 10.99 9.16
C SER A 4 0.17 11.95 9.59
N TYR A 5 0.35 12.06 10.89
CA TYR A 5 1.49 12.78 11.48
C TYR A 5 2.86 12.12 11.20
N ALA A 6 2.91 10.96 10.53
CA ALA A 6 4.16 10.37 10.07
C ALA A 6 4.95 11.28 9.10
N VAL A 7 4.29 12.28 8.50
CA VAL A 7 4.95 13.33 7.72
C VAL A 7 5.98 14.11 8.53
N GLU A 8 5.77 14.31 9.84
CA GLU A 8 6.70 15.03 10.71
C GLU A 8 8.00 14.25 10.89
N ALA A 9 7.92 12.94 11.14
CA ALA A 9 9.08 12.07 11.22
C ALA A 9 9.83 11.97 9.88
N ASN A 10 9.09 11.92 8.77
CA ASN A 10 9.68 11.95 7.43
C ASN A 10 10.35 13.29 7.15
N TYR A 11 9.74 14.40 7.54
CA TYR A 11 10.32 15.72 7.40
C TYR A 11 11.61 15.86 8.24
N ALA A 12 11.60 15.40 9.47
CA ALA A 12 12.81 15.41 10.33
C ALA A 12 13.99 14.63 9.70
N SER A 13 13.69 13.56 8.96
CA SER A 13 14.70 12.71 8.33
C SER A 13 15.13 13.17 6.93
N ASN A 14 14.24 13.79 6.16
CA ASN A 14 14.43 14.05 4.72
C ASN A 14 14.10 15.48 4.30
N GLY A 15 13.50 16.31 5.15
CA GLY A 15 12.97 17.63 4.81
C GLY A 15 14.02 18.70 4.44
N THR A 16 15.29 18.43 4.76
CA THR A 16 16.42 19.33 4.41
C THR A 16 16.98 19.09 3.01
N ARG A 17 16.44 18.12 2.27
CA ARG A 17 16.89 17.82 0.90
C ARG A 17 16.15 18.69 -0.10
N ASP A 18 16.89 19.43 -0.91
CA ASP A 18 16.35 20.38 -1.90
C ASP A 18 15.43 19.75 -2.97
N ASN A 19 15.58 18.43 -3.20
CA ASN A 19 14.80 17.67 -4.17
C ASN A 19 13.64 16.87 -3.55
N VAL A 20 13.31 17.10 -2.27
CA VAL A 20 12.23 16.40 -1.54
C VAL A 20 11.20 17.40 -1.05
N LEU A 21 9.96 17.21 -1.50
CA LEU A 21 8.79 17.92 -0.96
C LEU A 21 7.92 16.95 -0.17
N ILE A 22 7.78 17.20 1.13
CA ILE A 22 6.94 16.42 2.03
C ILE A 22 5.62 17.16 2.24
N VAL A 23 4.51 16.47 1.99
CA VAL A 23 3.16 17.06 2.03
C VAL A 23 2.25 16.20 2.90
N GLN A 24 1.58 16.81 3.87
CA GLN A 24 0.47 16.17 4.57
C GLN A 24 -0.82 16.46 3.81
N ALA A 25 -1.46 15.40 3.28
CA ALA A 25 -2.71 15.55 2.55
C ALA A 25 -3.48 14.23 2.47
N ASP A 26 -4.80 14.36 2.23
CA ASP A 26 -5.69 13.24 1.99
C ASP A 26 -5.53 12.75 0.53
N ILE A 27 -5.47 11.43 0.35
CA ILE A 27 -5.41 10.81 -0.98
C ILE A 27 -6.66 11.15 -1.82
N TYR A 28 -7.80 11.42 -1.20
CA TYR A 28 -9.02 11.81 -1.88
C TYR A 28 -9.06 13.30 -2.29
N ALA A 29 -8.17 14.11 -1.72
CA ALA A 29 -8.08 15.56 -1.97
C ALA A 29 -6.63 16.01 -2.09
N MET A 30 -5.90 15.41 -3.02
CA MET A 30 -4.48 15.72 -3.24
C MET A 30 -4.30 17.15 -3.74
N PRO A 31 -3.40 17.96 -3.13
CA PRO A 31 -3.19 19.37 -3.49
C PRO A 31 -2.26 19.54 -4.71
N PHE A 32 -2.37 18.67 -5.69
CA PHE A 32 -1.53 18.69 -6.88
C PHE A 32 -2.35 18.93 -8.13
N ARG A 33 -1.72 19.53 -9.14
CA ARG A 33 -2.34 19.70 -10.46
C ARG A 33 -2.45 18.35 -11.17
N SER A 34 -3.58 18.14 -11.84
CA SER A 34 -3.71 17.02 -12.78
C SER A 34 -2.62 17.08 -13.85
N GLY A 35 -2.09 15.93 -14.24
CA GLY A 35 -1.10 15.84 -15.29
C GLY A 35 0.27 16.40 -14.92
N TYR A 36 0.63 16.41 -13.65
CA TYR A 36 1.87 17.02 -13.17
C TYR A 36 3.05 16.04 -13.08
N PHE A 37 2.81 14.78 -12.67
CA PHE A 37 3.86 13.83 -12.35
C PHE A 37 4.21 12.92 -13.53
N ASP A 38 5.50 12.63 -13.70
CA ASP A 38 5.98 11.62 -14.64
C ASP A 38 5.75 10.20 -14.10
N LYS A 39 5.86 10.04 -12.77
CA LYS A 39 5.63 8.78 -12.06
C LYS A 39 4.87 9.02 -10.76
N VAL A 40 3.95 8.12 -10.48
CA VAL A 40 3.24 8.04 -9.19
C VAL A 40 3.35 6.63 -8.67
N PHE A 41 3.71 6.48 -7.39
CA PHE A 41 3.67 5.19 -6.73
C PHE A 41 2.97 5.30 -5.36
N CYS A 42 2.26 4.24 -4.99
CA CYS A 42 1.49 4.18 -3.77
C CYS A 42 1.58 2.76 -3.20
N PHE A 43 2.46 2.56 -2.21
CA PHE A 43 2.73 1.26 -1.61
C PHE A 43 2.30 1.21 -0.15
N GLY A 44 1.65 0.10 0.26
CA GLY A 44 1.21 -0.13 1.62
C GLY A 44 0.07 0.78 2.10
N VAL A 45 -0.59 1.55 1.22
CA VAL A 45 -1.55 2.60 1.61
C VAL A 45 -2.98 2.27 1.21
N LEU A 46 -3.23 1.88 -0.03
CA LEU A 46 -4.57 1.79 -0.61
C LEU A 46 -5.52 0.93 0.20
N GLN A 47 -5.09 -0.23 0.67
CA GLN A 47 -5.91 -1.14 1.49
C GLN A 47 -6.32 -0.56 2.83
N HIS A 48 -5.65 0.49 3.30
CA HIS A 48 -5.93 1.18 4.57
C HIS A 48 -6.83 2.41 4.42
N THR A 49 -7.35 2.64 3.23
CA THR A 49 -8.29 3.73 2.96
C THR A 49 -9.74 3.28 3.15
N PRO A 50 -10.67 4.21 3.47
CA PRO A 50 -12.11 3.91 3.58
C PRO A 50 -12.71 3.28 2.32
N ASN A 51 -12.28 3.73 1.14
CA ASN A 51 -12.71 3.21 -0.15
C ASN A 51 -11.50 3.05 -1.07
N VAL A 52 -10.99 1.82 -1.16
CA VAL A 52 -9.77 1.48 -1.91
C VAL A 52 -9.86 1.84 -3.38
N ARG A 53 -11.04 1.56 -4.00
CA ARG A 53 -11.27 1.87 -5.42
C ARG A 53 -11.21 3.38 -5.69
N LEU A 54 -11.91 4.17 -4.89
CA LEU A 54 -11.87 5.62 -5.04
C LEU A 54 -10.46 6.17 -4.82
N ALA A 55 -9.74 5.70 -3.79
CA ALA A 55 -8.36 6.09 -3.54
C ALA A 55 -7.44 5.75 -4.73
N PHE A 56 -7.61 4.57 -5.34
CA PHE A 56 -6.87 4.22 -6.56
C PHE A 56 -7.20 5.19 -7.70
N LEU A 57 -8.48 5.49 -7.94
CA LEU A 57 -8.92 6.31 -9.07
C LEU A 57 -8.48 7.79 -8.98
N THR A 58 -8.04 8.26 -7.81
CA THR A 58 -7.46 9.61 -7.68
C THR A 58 -6.02 9.71 -8.22
N LEU A 59 -5.30 8.59 -8.33
CA LEU A 59 -3.89 8.58 -8.71
C LEU A 59 -3.63 8.80 -10.22
N PRO A 60 -4.32 8.09 -11.15
CA PRO A 60 -4.07 8.23 -12.60
C PRO A 60 -4.19 9.67 -13.13
N PRO A 61 -5.16 10.50 -12.67
CA PRO A 61 -5.27 11.90 -13.11
C PRO A 61 -4.05 12.75 -12.76
N MET A 62 -3.26 12.39 -11.78
CA MET A 62 -2.05 13.13 -11.36
C MET A 62 -0.89 12.96 -12.35
N LEU A 63 -0.90 11.89 -13.15
CA LEU A 63 0.15 11.59 -14.12
C LEU A 63 0.04 12.48 -15.36
N LYS A 64 1.18 12.83 -15.96
CA LYS A 64 1.26 13.30 -17.35
C LYS A 64 0.81 12.22 -18.32
N PRO A 65 0.35 12.55 -19.53
CA PRO A 65 0.21 11.57 -20.60
C PRO A 65 1.51 10.77 -20.80
N GLY A 66 1.43 9.44 -20.82
CA GLY A 66 2.58 8.53 -20.85
C GLY A 66 3.26 8.30 -19.51
N GLY A 67 2.89 9.02 -18.46
CA GLY A 67 3.41 8.81 -17.10
C GLY A 67 2.99 7.47 -16.50
N GLU A 68 3.78 6.95 -15.56
CA GLU A 68 3.65 5.60 -15.01
C GLU A 68 3.06 5.62 -13.59
N LEU A 69 2.05 4.78 -13.35
CA LEU A 69 1.52 4.46 -12.02
C LEU A 69 2.02 3.09 -11.57
N VAL A 70 2.49 3.02 -10.31
CA VAL A 70 2.81 1.75 -9.64
C VAL A 70 2.13 1.72 -8.28
N VAL A 71 1.40 0.65 -7.99
CA VAL A 71 0.67 0.48 -6.72
C VAL A 71 0.81 -0.93 -6.19
N ASP A 72 0.61 -1.10 -4.88
CA ASP A 72 0.37 -2.41 -4.29
C ASP A 72 -0.92 -2.43 -3.47
N VAL A 73 -1.46 -3.62 -3.27
CA VAL A 73 -2.56 -3.90 -2.35
C VAL A 73 -2.37 -5.27 -1.70
N TYR A 74 -2.84 -5.42 -0.47
CA TYR A 74 -2.80 -6.72 0.20
C TYR A 74 -3.67 -7.75 -0.53
N LYS A 75 -3.13 -8.96 -0.66
CA LYS A 75 -3.81 -10.09 -1.30
C LYS A 75 -4.95 -10.61 -0.43
N LYS A 76 -6.16 -10.64 -0.99
CA LYS A 76 -7.32 -11.31 -0.41
C LYS A 76 -7.24 -12.81 -0.72
N THR A 77 -7.16 -13.66 0.31
CA THR A 77 -7.30 -15.10 0.19
C THR A 77 -8.23 -15.59 1.28
N PHE A 78 -9.06 -16.60 0.99
CA PHE A 78 -10.00 -17.14 1.96
C PHE A 78 -9.31 -17.51 3.28
N PHE A 79 -8.29 -18.36 3.22
CA PHE A 79 -7.59 -18.82 4.42
C PHE A 79 -6.84 -17.71 5.17
N ARG A 80 -6.13 -16.81 4.45
CA ARG A 80 -5.39 -15.72 5.12
C ARG A 80 -6.33 -14.69 5.72
N THR A 81 -7.44 -14.40 5.07
CA THR A 81 -8.38 -13.38 5.55
C THR A 81 -9.25 -13.92 6.69
N CYS A 82 -9.78 -15.14 6.56
CA CYS A 82 -10.68 -15.72 7.57
C CYS A 82 -9.95 -16.29 8.79
N LEU A 83 -8.72 -16.78 8.65
CA LEU A 83 -7.98 -17.45 9.72
C LEU A 83 -6.84 -16.61 10.32
N ALA A 84 -6.55 -15.43 9.82
CA ALA A 84 -5.49 -14.60 10.37
C ALA A 84 -5.90 -13.96 11.69
N THR A 85 -5.13 -14.22 12.74
CA THR A 85 -5.34 -13.72 14.10
C THR A 85 -5.51 -12.19 14.14
N LYS A 86 -4.79 -11.45 13.27
CA LYS A 86 -4.86 -9.99 13.18
C LYS A 86 -6.28 -9.46 12.96
N TYR A 87 -7.11 -10.12 12.13
CA TYR A 87 -8.46 -9.65 11.85
C TYR A 87 -9.41 -9.82 13.04
N TYR A 88 -9.18 -10.81 13.90
CA TYR A 88 -9.93 -10.95 15.14
C TYR A 88 -9.47 -9.94 16.18
N ALA A 89 -8.14 -9.80 16.38
CA ALA A 89 -7.57 -8.82 17.29
C ALA A 89 -7.99 -7.38 16.93
N ARG A 90 -8.01 -7.02 15.65
CA ARG A 90 -8.42 -5.69 15.17
C ARG A 90 -9.86 -5.32 15.48
N LYS A 91 -10.76 -6.27 15.64
CA LYS A 91 -12.13 -5.96 16.09
C LYS A 91 -12.13 -5.24 17.43
N LEU A 92 -11.15 -5.54 18.30
CA LEU A 92 -10.98 -4.93 19.61
C LEU A 92 -10.07 -3.69 19.58
N THR A 93 -9.06 -3.68 18.73
CA THR A 93 -7.98 -2.68 18.77
C THR A 93 -8.18 -1.48 17.84
N ARG A 94 -8.92 -1.62 16.74
CA ARG A 94 -9.07 -0.59 15.69
C ARG A 94 -9.60 0.78 16.15
N ASN A 95 -10.23 0.83 17.34
CA ASN A 95 -10.77 2.06 17.93
C ASN A 95 -9.96 2.51 19.16
N MET A 96 -8.87 1.80 19.50
CA MET A 96 -8.02 2.18 20.63
C MET A 96 -7.19 3.42 20.29
N GLN A 97 -6.88 4.21 21.33
CA GLN A 97 -5.92 5.30 21.17
C GLN A 97 -4.53 4.75 20.86
N PRO A 98 -3.77 5.37 19.92
CA PRO A 98 -2.49 4.84 19.45
C PRO A 98 -1.50 4.53 20.59
N VAL A 99 -1.42 5.39 21.60
CA VAL A 99 -0.53 5.19 22.76
C VAL A 99 -0.92 3.96 23.57
N GLN A 100 -2.22 3.76 23.81
CA GLN A 100 -2.72 2.59 24.54
C GLN A 100 -2.48 1.31 23.76
N LEU A 101 -2.72 1.34 22.44
CA LEU A 101 -2.47 0.20 21.56
C LEU A 101 -0.98 -0.15 21.55
N TYR A 102 -0.09 0.83 21.44
CA TYR A 102 1.35 0.59 21.46
C TYR A 102 1.82 -0.03 22.79
N GLN A 103 1.29 0.46 23.91
CA GLN A 103 1.59 -0.15 25.23
C GLN A 103 1.08 -1.59 25.33
N LEU A 104 -0.13 -1.85 24.82
CA LEU A 104 -0.69 -3.22 24.77
C LEU A 104 0.18 -4.13 23.89
N THR A 105 0.58 -3.66 22.72
CA THR A 105 1.47 -4.37 21.81
C THR A 105 2.79 -4.73 22.48
N ARG A 106 3.42 -3.78 23.17
CA ARG A 106 4.67 -4.03 23.90
C ARG A 106 4.49 -5.11 24.96
N ARG A 107 3.46 -5.00 25.80
CA ARG A 107 3.15 -6.01 26.85
C ARG A 107 2.91 -7.39 26.24
N TRP A 108 2.18 -7.45 25.14
CA TRP A 108 1.93 -8.71 24.43
C TRP A 108 3.23 -9.32 23.90
N VAL A 109 4.06 -8.57 23.21
CA VAL A 109 5.34 -9.05 22.72
C VAL A 109 6.22 -9.50 23.87
N ASP A 110 6.35 -8.68 24.93
CA ASP A 110 7.18 -9.05 26.10
C ASP A 110 6.75 -10.40 26.70
N PHE A 111 5.46 -10.62 26.81
CA PHE A 111 4.89 -11.86 27.35
C PHE A 111 5.15 -13.07 26.44
N VAL A 112 4.94 -12.92 25.12
CA VAL A 112 5.07 -14.07 24.20
C VAL A 112 6.49 -14.24 23.64
N TRP A 113 7.40 -13.30 23.86
CA TRP A 113 8.72 -13.30 23.27
C TRP A 113 9.56 -14.55 23.57
N PRO A 114 9.64 -15.03 24.81
CA PRO A 114 10.36 -16.29 25.11
C PRO A 114 9.80 -17.48 24.35
N ILE A 115 8.46 -17.55 24.25
CA ILE A 115 7.76 -18.60 23.50
C ILE A 115 8.09 -18.49 22.02
N SER A 116 8.05 -17.28 21.48
CA SER A 116 8.37 -17.01 20.07
C SER A 116 9.79 -17.45 19.71
N LEU A 117 10.77 -17.16 20.56
CA LEU A 117 12.16 -17.59 20.38
C LEU A 117 12.31 -19.12 20.40
N LEU A 118 11.53 -19.81 21.24
CA LEU A 118 11.51 -21.26 21.26
C LEU A 118 10.86 -21.85 20.00
N LEU A 119 9.74 -21.29 19.59
CA LEU A 119 9.04 -21.69 18.35
C LEU A 119 9.92 -21.47 17.10
N SER A 120 10.70 -20.38 17.04
CA SER A 120 11.60 -20.09 15.91
C SER A 120 12.65 -21.18 15.67
N ARG A 121 12.92 -22.04 16.66
CA ARG A 121 13.81 -23.19 16.52
C ARG A 121 13.17 -24.38 15.81
N ILE A 122 11.86 -24.38 15.61
CA ILE A 122 11.12 -25.48 14.96
C ILE A 122 11.00 -25.15 13.47
N PRO A 123 11.71 -25.87 12.58
CA PRO A 123 11.66 -25.63 11.16
C PRO A 123 10.24 -25.79 10.61
N ARG A 124 9.86 -24.95 9.62
CA ARG A 124 8.57 -24.95 8.89
C ARG A 124 7.33 -24.61 9.72
N ILE A 125 7.18 -25.17 10.93
CA ILE A 125 6.00 -24.96 11.79
C ILE A 125 6.17 -23.72 12.66
N GLY A 126 7.36 -23.45 13.16
CA GLY A 126 7.65 -22.33 14.04
C GLY A 126 7.23 -20.96 13.48
N PRO A 127 7.56 -20.61 12.24
CA PRO A 127 7.10 -19.37 11.63
C PRO A 127 5.56 -19.27 11.55
N ILE A 128 4.87 -20.38 11.30
CA ILE A 128 3.40 -20.40 11.25
C ILE A 128 2.80 -20.13 12.63
N LEU A 129 3.36 -20.76 13.67
CA LEU A 129 2.90 -20.54 15.05
C LEU A 129 3.22 -19.11 15.53
N ASN A 130 4.41 -18.60 15.24
CA ASN A 130 4.78 -17.22 15.55
C ASN A 130 3.83 -16.22 14.88
N TRP A 131 3.48 -16.45 13.61
CA TRP A 131 2.49 -15.63 12.92
C TRP A 131 1.10 -15.69 13.58
N ARG A 132 0.71 -16.84 14.20
CA ARG A 132 -0.52 -16.93 14.97
C ARG A 132 -0.47 -16.14 16.28
N LEU A 133 0.71 -15.98 16.85
CA LEU A 133 0.97 -15.10 18.00
C LEU A 133 1.14 -13.63 17.59
N LEU A 134 0.96 -13.31 16.31
CA LEU A 134 1.22 -12.00 15.72
C LEU A 134 2.70 -11.58 15.79
N ILE A 135 3.64 -12.49 16.01
CA ILE A 135 5.06 -12.19 16.03
C ILE A 135 5.66 -12.47 14.63
N PRO A 136 5.97 -11.44 13.83
CA PRO A 136 6.70 -11.62 12.59
C PRO A 136 8.15 -11.97 12.85
N ASP A 137 8.72 -12.82 12.03
CA ASP A 137 10.13 -13.23 12.15
C ASP A 137 11.00 -12.53 11.09
N TYR A 138 11.61 -11.43 11.49
CA TYR A 138 12.58 -10.70 10.68
C TYR A 138 14.03 -11.20 10.84
N SER A 139 14.24 -12.31 11.50
CA SER A 139 15.58 -12.93 11.57
C SER A 139 16.09 -13.38 10.20
N VAL A 140 15.15 -13.67 9.27
CA VAL A 140 15.43 -14.02 7.87
C VAL A 140 16.12 -12.91 7.08
N VAL A 141 15.93 -11.64 7.47
CA VAL A 141 16.61 -10.48 6.88
C VAL A 141 17.79 -9.99 7.71
N GLY A 142 18.25 -10.81 8.64
CA GLY A 142 19.46 -10.54 9.42
C GLY A 142 19.27 -9.80 10.74
N LEU A 143 18.04 -9.43 11.12
CA LEU A 143 17.79 -8.78 12.41
C LEU A 143 18.01 -9.74 13.57
N ARG A 144 18.61 -9.25 14.67
CA ARG A 144 18.97 -10.05 15.86
C ARG A 144 18.72 -9.27 17.15
N GLY A 145 18.57 -10.01 18.25
CA GLY A 145 18.52 -9.46 19.61
C GLY A 145 17.44 -8.41 19.82
N ASN A 146 17.81 -7.28 20.41
CA ASN A 146 16.87 -6.21 20.75
C ASN A 146 16.26 -5.56 19.51
N ILE A 147 16.99 -5.44 18.40
CA ILE A 147 16.49 -4.85 17.15
C ILE A 147 15.37 -5.73 16.60
N LEU A 148 15.52 -7.06 16.60
CA LEU A 148 14.47 -7.97 16.17
C LEU A 148 13.19 -7.82 17.01
N LYS A 149 13.35 -7.64 18.33
CA LYS A 149 12.22 -7.42 19.25
C LYS A 149 11.54 -6.07 19.04
N GLU A 150 12.30 -5.01 18.81
CA GLU A 150 11.75 -3.68 18.48
C GLU A 150 10.93 -3.72 17.18
N TRP A 151 11.42 -4.42 16.17
CA TRP A 151 10.66 -4.63 14.93
C TRP A 151 9.35 -5.38 15.18
N ALA A 152 9.33 -6.36 16.09
CA ALA A 152 8.10 -7.05 16.46
C ALA A 152 7.08 -6.09 17.10
N TYR A 153 7.51 -5.15 17.96
CA TYR A 153 6.62 -4.13 18.53
C TYR A 153 6.00 -3.26 17.43
N LEU A 154 6.83 -2.76 16.52
CA LEU A 154 6.41 -1.83 15.47
C LEU A 154 5.45 -2.53 14.48
N ASP A 155 5.80 -3.72 14.04
CA ASP A 155 5.02 -4.45 13.04
C ASP A 155 3.65 -4.93 13.58
N ILE A 156 3.61 -5.39 14.85
CA ILE A 156 2.31 -5.72 15.47
C ILE A 156 1.46 -4.46 15.65
N PHE A 157 2.06 -3.35 16.06
CA PHE A 157 1.35 -2.09 16.14
C PHE A 157 0.79 -1.70 14.77
N ASP A 158 1.60 -1.75 13.71
CA ASP A 158 1.18 -1.46 12.35
C ASP A 158 0.08 -2.42 11.85
N MET A 159 0.18 -3.71 12.18
CA MET A 159 -0.88 -4.67 11.87
C MET A 159 -2.22 -4.39 12.56
N LEU A 160 -2.21 -3.80 13.77
CA LEU A 160 -3.40 -3.65 14.61
C LEU A 160 -3.97 -2.23 14.62
N ALA A 161 -3.17 -1.22 14.30
CA ALA A 161 -3.55 0.19 14.34
C ALA A 161 -4.48 0.65 13.20
N PRO A 162 -4.33 0.19 11.94
CA PRO A 162 -5.14 0.71 10.86
C PRO A 162 -6.64 0.49 11.08
N ARG A 163 -7.42 1.55 10.93
CA ARG A 163 -8.88 1.48 11.04
C ARG A 163 -9.51 0.63 9.93
N TYR A 164 -8.93 0.69 8.75
CA TYR A 164 -9.33 -0.04 7.56
C TYR A 164 -8.24 -1.04 7.15
N ASP A 165 -8.63 -2.17 6.62
CA ASP A 165 -7.75 -3.16 5.99
C ASP A 165 -8.59 -3.99 5.02
N SER A 166 -8.56 -3.59 3.78
CA SER A 166 -9.40 -4.13 2.71
C SER A 166 -8.55 -4.80 1.64
N PRO A 167 -8.09 -6.05 1.86
CA PRO A 167 -7.33 -6.81 0.86
C PRO A 167 -8.13 -7.00 -0.42
N GLN A 168 -7.45 -7.04 -1.55
CA GLN A 168 -8.05 -7.11 -2.89
C GLN A 168 -7.66 -8.39 -3.63
N THR A 169 -8.33 -8.64 -4.76
CA THR A 169 -7.94 -9.69 -5.71
C THR A 169 -7.19 -9.08 -6.89
N ILE A 170 -6.45 -9.93 -7.61
CA ILE A 170 -5.72 -9.51 -8.80
C ILE A 170 -6.68 -8.95 -9.88
N ASP A 171 -7.83 -9.61 -10.06
CA ASP A 171 -8.85 -9.19 -11.01
C ASP A 171 -9.44 -7.82 -10.65
N THR A 172 -9.62 -7.56 -9.35
CA THR A 172 -10.13 -6.27 -8.87
C THR A 172 -9.17 -5.15 -9.20
N LEU A 173 -7.87 -5.33 -8.94
CA LEU A 173 -6.86 -4.31 -9.25
C LEU A 173 -6.74 -4.10 -10.77
N GLN A 174 -6.77 -5.19 -11.55
CA GLN A 174 -6.73 -5.11 -13.01
C GLN A 174 -7.93 -4.34 -13.58
N LYS A 175 -9.14 -4.57 -13.04
CA LYS A 175 -10.34 -3.81 -13.42
C LYS A 175 -10.21 -2.32 -13.14
N TRP A 176 -9.58 -1.92 -12.03
CA TRP A 176 -9.39 -0.50 -11.72
C TRP A 176 -8.43 0.18 -12.69
N PHE A 177 -7.37 -0.50 -13.10
CA PHE A 177 -6.48 0.01 -14.16
C PHE A 177 -7.23 0.19 -15.48
N GLN A 178 -8.07 -0.77 -15.86
CA GLN A 178 -8.89 -0.70 -17.08
C GLN A 178 -9.91 0.43 -16.99
N GLU A 179 -10.60 0.55 -15.85
CA GLU A 179 -11.57 1.62 -15.58
C GLU A 179 -10.92 3.01 -15.67
N ALA A 180 -9.69 3.14 -15.20
CA ALA A 180 -8.93 4.38 -15.29
C ALA A 180 -8.35 4.66 -16.70
N GLY A 181 -8.62 3.80 -17.68
CA GLY A 181 -8.11 3.97 -19.06
C GLY A 181 -6.59 3.89 -19.16
N MET A 182 -5.94 3.13 -18.25
CA MET A 182 -4.49 2.97 -18.27
C MET A 182 -4.07 2.00 -19.38
N ALA A 183 -2.94 2.29 -20.01
CA ALA A 183 -2.27 1.45 -21.02
C ALA A 183 -1.12 0.66 -20.40
N ASP A 184 -0.61 -0.35 -21.13
CA ASP A 184 0.54 -1.19 -20.74
C ASP A 184 0.39 -1.79 -19.32
N VAL A 185 -0.83 -2.21 -18.98
CA VAL A 185 -1.17 -2.68 -17.63
C VAL A 185 -0.58 -4.06 -17.36
N VAL A 186 0.18 -4.16 -16.27
CA VAL A 186 0.71 -5.42 -15.74
C VAL A 186 0.31 -5.52 -14.27
N VAL A 187 -0.40 -6.59 -13.90
CA VAL A 187 -0.79 -6.88 -12.50
C VAL A 187 -0.34 -8.30 -12.17
N HIS A 188 0.39 -8.46 -11.08
CA HIS A 188 0.95 -9.75 -10.66
C HIS A 188 1.02 -9.87 -9.13
N TYR A 189 1.28 -11.07 -8.63
CA TYR A 189 1.62 -11.25 -7.23
C TYR A 189 3.05 -10.79 -6.97
N GLY A 190 3.22 -9.89 -6.02
CA GLY A 190 4.49 -9.35 -5.58
C GLY A 190 4.81 -9.70 -4.14
N TYR A 191 5.84 -9.04 -3.61
CA TYR A 191 6.36 -9.32 -2.26
C TYR A 191 5.33 -9.03 -1.16
N ASN A 192 4.64 -7.90 -1.24
CA ASN A 192 3.69 -7.45 -0.19
C ASN A 192 2.22 -7.81 -0.48
N GLY A 193 1.95 -8.47 -1.60
CA GLY A 193 0.58 -8.83 -1.98
C GLY A 193 0.37 -8.89 -3.48
N ILE A 194 -0.34 -7.91 -4.03
CA ILE A 194 -0.59 -7.75 -5.46
C ILE A 194 0.00 -6.41 -5.88
N GLU A 195 0.86 -6.44 -6.87
CA GLU A 195 1.48 -5.27 -7.48
C GLU A 195 0.86 -5.01 -8.84
N GLY A 196 0.61 -3.73 -9.14
CA GLY A 196 0.07 -3.29 -10.42
C GLY A 196 0.82 -2.08 -10.95
N ARG A 197 1.06 -2.07 -12.25
CA ARG A 197 1.62 -0.92 -12.96
C ARG A 197 0.90 -0.69 -14.27
N GLY A 198 0.89 0.57 -14.73
CA GLY A 198 0.32 0.95 -16.01
C GLY A 198 0.72 2.37 -16.35
N LYS A 199 0.52 2.76 -17.60
CA LYS A 199 0.81 4.11 -18.09
C LYS A 199 -0.47 4.87 -18.35
N ARG A 200 -0.49 6.16 -18.05
CA ARG A 200 -1.59 7.02 -18.46
C ARG A 200 -1.60 7.11 -19.99
N ALA A 201 -2.73 6.73 -20.59
CA ALA A 201 -2.87 6.82 -22.03
C ALA A 201 -2.68 8.27 -22.53
N PHE A 202 -2.12 8.42 -23.69
CA PHE A 202 -2.11 9.73 -24.36
C PHE A 202 -3.55 10.07 -24.75
N PRO A 203 -3.97 11.34 -24.63
CA PRO A 203 -5.24 11.76 -25.18
C PRO A 203 -5.27 11.39 -26.66
N VAL A 204 -6.30 10.70 -27.08
CA VAL A 204 -6.52 10.40 -28.49
C VAL A 204 -6.65 11.76 -29.16
N LYS A 205 -5.59 12.21 -29.84
CA LYS A 205 -5.69 13.40 -30.67
C LYS A 205 -6.76 13.08 -31.69
N GLU A 206 -7.78 13.92 -31.80
CA GLU A 206 -8.78 13.93 -32.89
C GLU A 206 -8.09 14.17 -34.25
N LYS A 207 -7.00 13.48 -34.54
CA LYS A 207 -6.30 13.50 -35.83
C LYS A 207 -7.06 12.73 -36.91
N ALA A 208 -8.02 11.90 -36.56
CA ALA A 208 -8.77 11.14 -37.54
C ALA A 208 -9.84 11.94 -38.26
N ILE A 209 -10.33 13.05 -37.69
CA ILE A 209 -11.43 13.83 -38.30
C ILE A 209 -10.86 14.86 -39.29
N ALA A 210 -9.72 15.47 -38.98
CA ALA A 210 -9.07 16.45 -39.88
C ALA A 210 -8.58 15.81 -41.19
N THR A 211 -8.01 14.59 -41.10
CA THR A 211 -7.50 13.90 -42.31
C THR A 211 -8.61 13.45 -43.23
N HIS A 212 -9.80 13.14 -42.73
CA HIS A 212 -10.94 12.76 -43.56
C HIS A 212 -11.59 13.97 -44.24
N GLN A 213 -11.60 15.15 -43.61
CA GLN A 213 -12.11 16.38 -44.19
C GLN A 213 -11.14 17.00 -45.20
N GLU A 214 -9.82 16.85 -45.00
CA GLU A 214 -8.83 17.26 -46.03
C GLU A 214 -8.83 16.32 -47.23
N ALA A 215 -8.98 15.03 -47.04
CA ALA A 215 -9.11 14.06 -48.14
C ALA A 215 -10.39 14.28 -48.98
N LEU A 216 -11.50 14.68 -48.34
CA LEU A 216 -12.74 15.05 -49.09
C LEU A 216 -12.64 16.36 -49.84
N LYS A 217 -11.81 17.32 -49.42
CA LYS A 217 -11.57 18.60 -50.13
C LYS A 217 -10.66 18.46 -51.35
N LEU A 218 -9.90 17.39 -51.45
CA LEU A 218 -9.04 17.07 -52.58
C LEU A 218 -9.73 16.24 -53.69
N LEU A 219 -10.98 15.81 -53.45
CA LEU A 219 -11.78 15.01 -54.38
C LEU A 219 -12.95 15.77 -55.00
N ILE A 220 -13.06 17.10 -54.77
CA ILE A 220 -13.97 18.04 -55.42
C ILE A 220 -13.17 19.10 -56.14
#